data_8623bf45b7455df3f1c0a09915a1fc99
#
_entry.id   8623bf45b7455df3f1c0a09915a1fc99
#
_cell.length_a   1.000
_cell.length_b   1.000
_cell.length_c   1.000
_cell.angle_alpha   90.00
_cell.angle_beta   90.00
_cell.angle_gamma   90.00
#
_symmetry.space_group_name_H-M   'P 1'
#
loop_
_entity.id
_entity.type
_entity.pdbx_description
1 polymer ?
#
loop_
_entity_poly.entity_id
_entity_poly.type
_entity_poly.pdbx_seq_one_letter_code
_entity_poly.pdbx_strand_id
1 'polypeptide(L)'
;VREILFEMDVFRKNKYTDNHSFTQRILFWKIGISIFKKAPFLGHGTGGVETQYKKYYKENAKNLSKKNQLFAHNQFLTQIINLGLFAFVFWISIIIIPIIQLYKTNKELFLIFSSFMLIAFFTDDMLDRQAGVTIFVTIYYLLIYSSEESSLKKLFIIKKKSK
;
A
#
# COMPACT_ATOMS: atom_id res chain seq x y z
N VAL A 1 -21.87 14.38 -3.40
CA VAL A 1 -21.73 14.39 -4.87
C VAL A 1 -21.36 15.77 -5.40
N ARG A 2 -22.06 16.86 -5.02
CA ARG A 2 -21.74 18.24 -5.47
C ARG A 2 -20.33 18.69 -5.09
N GLU A 3 -19.87 18.41 -3.87
CA GLU A 3 -18.52 18.74 -3.41
C GLU A 3 -17.45 18.03 -4.25
N ILE A 4 -17.62 16.74 -4.51
CA ILE A 4 -16.68 15.97 -5.34
C ILE A 4 -16.57 16.55 -6.76
N LEU A 5 -17.69 16.92 -7.37
CA LEU A 5 -17.70 17.53 -8.70
C LEU A 5 -17.00 18.90 -8.70
N PHE A 6 -17.20 19.70 -7.66
CA PHE A 6 -16.52 20.98 -7.48
C PHE A 6 -15.00 20.79 -7.30
N GLU A 7 -14.59 19.84 -6.45
CA GLU A 7 -13.18 19.49 -6.26
C GLU A 7 -12.53 19.02 -7.57
N MET A 8 -13.24 18.21 -8.36
CA MET A 8 -12.75 17.78 -9.68
C MET A 8 -12.57 18.95 -10.65
N ASP A 9 -13.46 19.94 -10.63
CA ASP A 9 -13.34 21.13 -11.48
C ASP A 9 -12.15 22.02 -11.04
N VAL A 10 -11.96 22.20 -9.74
CA VAL A 10 -10.79 22.90 -9.16
C VAL A 10 -9.49 22.21 -9.56
N PHE A 11 -9.48 20.87 -9.49
CA PHE A 11 -8.35 20.07 -9.92
C PHE A 11 -8.06 20.21 -11.44
N ARG A 12 -9.11 20.19 -12.25
CA ARG A 12 -9.02 20.36 -13.71
C ARG A 12 -8.42 21.70 -14.10
N LYS A 13 -8.69 22.75 -13.32
CA LYS A 13 -8.16 24.11 -13.49
C LYS A 13 -6.75 24.31 -12.91
N ASN A 14 -6.09 23.25 -12.43
CA ASN A 14 -4.79 23.28 -11.73
C ASN A 14 -4.74 24.27 -10.52
N LYS A 15 -5.88 24.53 -9.90
CA LYS A 15 -5.98 25.32 -8.68
C LYS A 15 -5.94 24.40 -7.47
N TYR A 16 -4.75 24.17 -6.94
CA TYR A 16 -4.56 23.40 -5.70
C TYR A 16 -4.94 24.26 -4.51
N THR A 17 -5.99 23.86 -3.77
CA THR A 17 -6.47 24.56 -2.59
C THR A 17 -6.41 23.66 -1.36
N ASP A 18 -6.23 24.28 -0.20
CA ASP A 18 -5.92 23.60 1.05
C ASP A 18 -7.09 22.78 1.67
N ASN A 19 -8.32 22.93 1.20
CA ASN A 19 -9.50 22.36 1.88
C ASN A 19 -10.19 21.21 1.11
N HIS A 20 -9.51 20.58 0.16
CA HIS A 20 -10.10 19.55 -0.72
C HIS A 20 -9.37 18.22 -0.57
N SER A 21 -9.80 17.39 0.39
CA SER A 21 -9.10 16.14 0.73
C SER A 21 -9.03 15.12 -0.41
N PHE A 22 -10.09 15.00 -1.21
CA PHE A 22 -10.11 14.09 -2.36
C PHE A 22 -9.17 14.56 -3.48
N THR A 23 -9.24 15.84 -3.82
CA THR A 23 -8.38 16.45 -4.84
C THR A 23 -6.91 16.38 -4.45
N GLN A 24 -6.61 16.57 -3.17
CA GLN A 24 -5.25 16.46 -2.63
C GLN A 24 -4.70 15.04 -2.78
N ARG A 25 -5.50 14.00 -2.51
CA ARG A 25 -5.05 12.60 -2.71
C ARG A 25 -4.70 12.32 -4.16
N ILE A 26 -5.53 12.74 -5.10
CA ILE A 26 -5.25 12.61 -6.54
C ILE A 26 -3.96 13.37 -6.92
N LEU A 27 -3.75 14.55 -6.35
CA LEU A 27 -2.51 15.31 -6.55
C LEU A 27 -1.30 14.53 -6.04
N PHE A 28 -1.36 13.99 -4.82
CA PHE A 28 -0.26 13.23 -4.24
C PHE A 28 0.08 11.99 -5.07
N TRP A 29 -0.93 11.30 -5.60
CA TRP A 29 -0.71 10.16 -6.50
C TRP A 29 -0.08 10.58 -7.82
N LYS A 30 -0.52 11.69 -8.42
CA LYS A 30 0.11 12.22 -9.65
C LYS A 30 1.57 12.59 -9.42
N ILE A 31 1.86 13.25 -8.30
CA ILE A 31 3.22 13.58 -7.89
C ILE A 31 4.04 12.30 -7.73
N GLY A 32 3.52 11.30 -7.00
CA GLY A 32 4.17 10.02 -6.81
C GLY A 32 4.50 9.30 -8.12
N ILE A 33 3.54 9.24 -9.05
CA ILE A 33 3.75 8.66 -10.38
C ILE A 33 4.83 9.44 -11.15
N SER A 34 4.84 10.77 -11.04
CA SER A 34 5.87 11.61 -11.68
C SER A 34 7.26 11.35 -11.09
N ILE A 35 7.34 11.14 -9.77
CA ILE A 35 8.60 10.79 -9.09
C ILE A 35 9.05 9.38 -9.51
N PHE A 36 8.15 8.40 -9.49
CA PHE A 36 8.45 7.03 -9.93
C PHE A 36 9.05 6.97 -11.34
N LYS A 37 8.49 7.74 -12.28
CA LYS A 37 9.00 7.80 -13.66
C LYS A 37 10.44 8.27 -13.79
N LYS A 38 11.00 8.96 -12.79
CA LYS A 38 12.40 9.42 -12.79
C LYS A 38 13.39 8.31 -12.44
N ALA A 39 12.96 7.29 -11.68
CA ALA A 39 13.79 6.14 -11.30
C ALA A 39 12.94 4.85 -11.25
N PRO A 40 12.41 4.37 -12.39
CA PRO A 40 11.39 3.32 -12.40
C PRO A 40 11.93 1.95 -12.00
N PHE A 41 13.20 1.64 -12.24
CA PHE A 41 13.75 0.31 -12.02
C PHE A 41 14.35 0.12 -10.63
N LEU A 42 15.13 1.08 -10.14
CA LEU A 42 15.85 0.99 -8.87
C LEU A 42 15.22 1.79 -7.74
N GLY A 43 14.23 2.66 -8.06
CA GLY A 43 13.60 3.53 -7.09
C GLY A 43 14.50 4.65 -6.59
N HIS A 44 14.02 5.36 -5.56
CA HIS A 44 14.73 6.48 -4.95
C HIS A 44 15.40 6.14 -3.61
N GLY A 45 15.26 4.88 -3.15
CA GLY A 45 15.69 4.44 -1.82
C GLY A 45 14.71 4.85 -0.71
N THR A 46 14.82 4.20 0.45
CA THR A 46 13.88 4.35 1.58
C THR A 46 13.89 5.75 2.22
N GLY A 47 14.88 6.58 1.99
CA GLY A 47 14.91 7.99 2.44
C GLY A 47 14.67 9.00 1.32
N GLY A 48 14.60 8.53 0.07
CA GLY A 48 14.55 9.40 -1.11
C GLY A 48 13.18 9.99 -1.38
N VAL A 49 12.11 9.27 -1.06
CA VAL A 49 10.72 9.68 -1.38
C VAL A 49 10.39 11.04 -0.76
N GLU A 50 10.64 11.22 0.53
CA GLU A 50 10.37 12.48 1.22
C GLU A 50 11.10 13.65 0.55
N THR A 51 12.38 13.46 0.22
CA THR A 51 13.20 14.48 -0.44
C THR A 51 12.65 14.83 -1.83
N GLN A 52 12.22 13.83 -2.61
CA GLN A 52 11.65 14.03 -3.93
C GLN A 52 10.29 14.75 -3.89
N TYR A 53 9.42 14.40 -2.94
CA TYR A 53 8.16 15.11 -2.75
C TYR A 53 8.38 16.56 -2.35
N LYS A 54 9.26 16.84 -1.37
CA LYS A 54 9.61 18.21 -0.97
C LYS A 54 10.15 19.03 -2.14
N LYS A 55 11.01 18.43 -2.97
CA LYS A 55 11.53 19.07 -4.19
C LYS A 55 10.40 19.40 -5.16
N TYR A 56 9.52 18.46 -5.44
CA TYR A 56 8.39 18.66 -6.35
C TYR A 56 7.47 19.78 -5.88
N TYR A 57 7.14 19.84 -4.59
CA TYR A 57 6.31 20.91 -4.04
C TYR A 57 6.94 22.29 -4.20
N LYS A 58 8.24 22.41 -3.97
CA LYS A 58 8.96 23.68 -4.18
C LYS A 58 8.90 24.16 -5.63
N GLU A 59 8.97 23.24 -6.57
CA GLU A 59 9.03 23.56 -8.00
C GLU A 59 7.64 23.81 -8.61
N ASN A 60 6.63 23.00 -8.22
CA ASN A 60 5.39 22.89 -8.98
C ASN A 60 4.11 23.23 -8.20
N ALA A 61 4.14 23.27 -6.87
CA ALA A 61 2.95 23.44 -6.03
C ALA A 61 3.17 24.49 -4.92
N LYS A 62 3.68 25.65 -5.29
CA LYS A 62 3.99 26.75 -4.35
C LYS A 62 2.77 27.28 -3.59
N ASN A 63 1.57 27.12 -4.16
CA ASN A 63 0.31 27.59 -3.58
C ASN A 63 -0.25 26.63 -2.50
N LEU A 64 0.31 25.43 -2.36
CA LEU A 64 -0.11 24.48 -1.35
C LEU A 64 0.63 24.79 -0.04
N SER A 65 -0.11 24.96 1.06
CA SER A 65 0.50 25.23 2.37
C SER A 65 1.40 24.07 2.80
N LYS A 66 2.44 24.34 3.56
CA LYS A 66 3.36 23.30 4.04
C LYS A 66 2.66 22.19 4.83
N LYS A 67 1.58 22.53 5.54
CA LYS A 67 0.75 21.59 6.31
C LYS A 67 0.10 20.53 5.43
N ASN A 68 -0.21 20.88 4.17
CA ASN A 68 -0.91 20.04 3.21
C ASN A 68 0.03 19.42 2.16
N GLN A 69 1.35 19.60 2.30
CA GLN A 69 2.37 18.94 1.49
C GLN A 69 2.65 17.53 2.04
N LEU A 70 1.71 16.62 1.81
CA LEU A 70 1.75 15.24 2.29
C LEU A 70 2.27 14.28 1.22
N PHE A 71 2.46 13.00 1.60
CA PHE A 71 2.87 11.93 0.70
C PHE A 71 1.67 11.24 0.04
N ALA A 72 1.93 10.13 -0.67
CA ALA A 72 0.91 9.43 -1.45
C ALA A 72 -0.25 8.87 -0.62
N HIS A 73 -0.05 8.58 0.68
CA HIS A 73 -1.00 7.83 1.51
C HIS A 73 -1.52 6.58 0.79
N ASN A 74 -0.59 5.85 0.18
CA ASN A 74 -0.85 4.61 -0.56
C ASN A 74 0.41 3.75 -0.51
N GLN A 75 0.35 2.66 0.24
CA GLN A 75 1.50 1.78 0.49
C GLN A 75 2.13 1.25 -0.81
N PHE A 76 1.32 0.90 -1.81
CA PHE A 76 1.84 0.39 -3.07
C PHE A 76 2.64 1.45 -3.83
N LEU A 77 2.10 2.67 -3.89
CA LEU A 77 2.75 3.77 -4.58
C LEU A 77 4.03 4.21 -3.85
N THR A 78 3.98 4.29 -2.53
CA THR A 78 5.15 4.61 -1.71
C THR A 78 6.25 3.56 -1.89
N GLN A 79 5.90 2.27 -1.85
CA GLN A 79 6.90 1.20 -2.00
C GLN A 79 7.49 1.12 -3.40
N ILE A 80 6.69 1.30 -4.46
CA ILE A 80 7.26 1.29 -5.82
C ILE A 80 8.16 2.50 -6.09
N ILE A 81 7.89 3.65 -5.48
CA ILE A 81 8.78 4.82 -5.55
C ILE A 81 10.09 4.56 -4.81
N ASN A 82 10.00 3.97 -3.61
CA ASN A 82 11.16 3.64 -2.79
C ASN A 82 12.06 2.59 -3.45
N LEU A 83 11.46 1.48 -3.84
CA LEU A 83 12.14 0.24 -4.22
C LEU A 83 12.41 0.14 -5.73
N GLY A 84 11.64 0.87 -6.54
CA GLY A 84 11.60 0.64 -7.98
C GLY A 84 10.92 -0.69 -8.34
N LEU A 85 10.78 -0.94 -9.63
CA LEU A 85 10.02 -2.09 -10.14
C LEU A 85 10.60 -3.43 -9.69
N PHE A 86 11.93 -3.59 -9.74
CA PHE A 86 12.56 -4.88 -9.42
C PHE A 86 12.36 -5.29 -7.96
N ALA A 87 12.73 -4.44 -7.01
CA ALA A 87 12.59 -4.77 -5.60
C ALA A 87 11.11 -4.75 -5.15
N PHE A 88 10.24 -3.96 -5.80
CA PHE A 88 8.81 -3.97 -5.56
C PHE A 88 8.17 -5.33 -5.89
N VAL A 89 8.59 -6.01 -6.97
CA VAL A 89 8.11 -7.36 -7.30
C VAL A 89 8.45 -8.36 -6.18
N PHE A 90 9.66 -8.30 -5.63
CA PHE A 90 10.02 -9.13 -4.47
C PHE A 90 9.18 -8.77 -3.24
N TRP A 91 9.02 -7.48 -2.94
CA TRP A 91 8.23 -7.02 -1.81
C TRP A 91 6.77 -7.50 -1.90
N ILE A 92 6.12 -7.34 -3.06
CA ILE A 92 4.74 -7.79 -3.26
C ILE A 92 4.62 -9.33 -3.18
N SER A 93 5.64 -10.06 -3.63
CA SER A 93 5.67 -11.52 -3.55
C SER A 93 5.66 -12.04 -2.12
N ILE A 94 6.39 -11.39 -1.21
CA ILE A 94 6.40 -11.72 0.23
C ILE A 94 4.98 -11.60 0.82
N ILE A 95 4.18 -10.66 0.34
CA ILE A 95 2.80 -10.46 0.80
C ILE A 95 1.86 -11.48 0.14
N ILE A 96 1.97 -11.68 -1.17
CA ILE A 96 1.00 -12.46 -1.95
C ILE A 96 1.15 -13.97 -1.71
N ILE A 97 2.37 -14.49 -1.62
CA ILE A 97 2.59 -15.95 -1.54
C ILE A 97 1.84 -16.59 -0.35
N PRO A 98 1.96 -16.10 0.89
CA PRO A 98 1.22 -16.67 2.01
C PRO A 98 -0.29 -16.39 1.94
N ILE A 99 -0.72 -15.30 1.31
CA ILE A 99 -2.15 -15.04 1.08
C ILE A 99 -2.73 -16.14 0.17
N ILE A 100 -2.01 -16.58 -0.86
CA ILE A 100 -2.41 -17.70 -1.72
C ILE A 100 -2.47 -19.02 -0.94
N GLN A 101 -1.53 -19.26 -0.03
CA GLN A 101 -1.56 -20.43 0.85
C GLN A 101 -2.80 -20.41 1.76
N LEU A 102 -3.12 -19.27 2.33
CA LEU A 102 -4.32 -19.10 3.15
C LEU A 102 -5.61 -19.36 2.37
N TYR A 103 -5.69 -18.94 1.10
CA TYR A 103 -6.82 -19.22 0.21
C TYR A 103 -7.08 -20.73 0.07
N LYS A 104 -6.02 -21.55 0.00
CA LYS A 104 -6.13 -23.00 -0.12
C LYS A 104 -6.58 -23.71 1.16
N THR A 105 -6.30 -23.12 2.31
CA THR A 105 -6.57 -23.70 3.64
C THR A 105 -7.84 -23.16 4.28
N ASN A 106 -8.09 -21.87 4.19
CA ASN A 106 -9.26 -21.21 4.77
C ASN A 106 -9.68 -19.98 3.94
N LYS A 107 -10.69 -20.19 3.08
CA LYS A 107 -11.19 -19.14 2.18
C LYS A 107 -11.81 -17.94 2.89
N GLU A 108 -12.46 -18.15 4.03
CA GLU A 108 -13.11 -17.07 4.78
C GLU A 108 -12.08 -16.12 5.38
N LEU A 109 -11.08 -16.70 6.07
CA LEU A 109 -9.96 -15.90 6.60
C LEU A 109 -9.17 -15.21 5.48
N PHE A 110 -8.98 -15.88 4.34
CA PHE A 110 -8.38 -15.26 3.16
C PHE A 110 -9.14 -14.01 2.72
N LEU A 111 -10.47 -14.10 2.56
CA LEU A 111 -11.28 -12.99 2.11
C LEU A 111 -11.25 -11.81 3.10
N ILE A 112 -11.41 -12.09 4.38
CA ILE A 112 -11.40 -11.07 5.43
C ILE A 112 -10.03 -10.37 5.46
N PHE A 113 -8.95 -11.14 5.56
CA PHE A 113 -7.60 -10.59 5.70
C PHE A 113 -7.15 -9.82 4.46
N SER A 114 -7.33 -10.38 3.26
CA SER A 114 -6.92 -9.72 2.02
C SER A 114 -7.74 -8.46 1.74
N SER A 115 -9.04 -8.45 2.04
CA SER A 115 -9.87 -7.26 1.90
C SER A 115 -9.42 -6.15 2.85
N PHE A 116 -9.16 -6.49 4.12
CA PHE A 116 -8.64 -5.54 5.10
C PHE A 116 -7.29 -4.96 4.67
N MET A 117 -6.37 -5.82 4.21
CA MET A 117 -5.05 -5.39 3.77
C MET A 117 -5.10 -4.50 2.52
N LEU A 118 -5.95 -4.85 1.55
CA LEU A 118 -6.13 -4.02 0.36
C LEU A 118 -6.63 -2.62 0.72
N ILE A 119 -7.67 -2.53 1.56
CA ILE A 119 -8.21 -1.25 2.01
C ILE A 119 -7.13 -0.45 2.75
N ALA A 120 -6.44 -1.06 3.72
CA ALA A 120 -5.41 -0.39 4.51
C ALA A 120 -4.26 0.14 3.63
N PHE A 121 -3.75 -0.66 2.70
CA PHE A 121 -2.65 -0.27 1.82
C PHE A 121 -3.05 0.77 0.77
N PHE A 122 -4.33 0.81 0.40
CA PHE A 122 -4.83 1.82 -0.54
C PHE A 122 -5.08 3.18 0.12
N THR A 123 -5.32 3.19 1.43
CA THR A 123 -5.73 4.40 2.17
C THR A 123 -4.63 5.05 2.97
N ASP A 124 -3.59 4.30 3.35
CA ASP A 124 -2.48 4.83 4.15
C ASP A 124 -1.18 4.03 3.92
N ASP A 125 -0.05 4.63 4.31
CA ASP A 125 1.28 4.03 4.34
C ASP A 125 1.47 3.27 5.66
N MET A 126 0.69 2.19 5.84
CA MET A 126 0.59 1.45 7.10
C MET A 126 1.93 0.82 7.50
N LEU A 127 2.68 0.27 6.54
CA LEU A 127 3.96 -0.40 6.81
C LEU A 127 5.14 0.56 6.98
N ASP A 128 4.94 1.87 6.84
CA ASP A 128 5.95 2.86 7.16
C ASP A 128 5.91 3.28 8.64
N ARG A 129 4.94 2.72 9.40
CA ARG A 129 4.78 2.97 10.84
C ARG A 129 5.04 1.69 11.63
N GLN A 130 5.80 1.80 12.73
CA GLN A 130 6.14 0.66 13.59
C GLN A 130 4.89 -0.13 14.05
N ALA A 131 3.84 0.55 14.49
CA ALA A 131 2.59 -0.08 14.91
C ALA A 131 1.94 -0.88 13.76
N GLY A 132 1.91 -0.33 12.56
CA GLY A 132 1.37 -1.01 11.38
C GLY A 132 2.17 -2.26 11.01
N VAL A 133 3.50 -2.16 11.00
CA VAL A 133 4.37 -3.33 10.77
C VAL A 133 4.14 -4.41 11.82
N THR A 134 4.09 -4.04 13.09
CA THR A 134 3.89 -5.00 14.20
C THR A 134 2.56 -5.71 14.06
N ILE A 135 1.47 -4.99 13.84
CA ILE A 135 0.12 -5.57 13.65
C ILE A 135 0.11 -6.48 12.42
N PHE A 136 0.64 -6.00 11.29
CA PHE A 136 0.69 -6.78 10.05
C PHE A 136 1.45 -8.08 10.24
N VAL A 137 2.69 -8.03 10.72
CA VAL A 137 3.55 -9.22 10.89
C VAL A 137 2.94 -10.20 11.89
N THR A 138 2.38 -9.71 13.00
CA THR A 138 1.75 -10.57 14.02
C THR A 138 0.55 -11.33 13.46
N ILE A 139 -0.40 -10.61 12.85
CA ILE A 139 -1.60 -11.24 12.27
C ILE A 139 -1.22 -12.18 11.14
N TYR A 140 -0.32 -11.74 10.27
CA TYR A 140 0.18 -12.52 9.14
C TYR A 140 0.83 -13.83 9.58
N TYR A 141 1.71 -13.78 10.60
CA TYR A 141 2.32 -14.97 11.18
C TYR A 141 1.30 -15.93 11.78
N LEU A 142 0.35 -15.43 12.57
CA LEU A 142 -0.70 -16.25 13.18
C LEU A 142 -1.56 -16.97 12.14
N LEU A 143 -1.89 -16.29 11.03
CA LEU A 143 -2.67 -16.87 9.94
C LEU A 143 -1.91 -17.98 9.21
N ILE A 144 -0.62 -17.79 8.93
CA ILE A 144 0.23 -18.82 8.32
C ILE A 144 0.32 -20.04 9.25
N TYR A 145 0.65 -19.82 10.50
CA TYR A 145 0.78 -20.89 11.50
C TYR A 145 -0.52 -21.72 11.65
N SER A 146 -1.65 -21.05 11.77
CA SER A 146 -2.99 -21.68 11.81
C SER A 146 -3.27 -22.51 10.54
N SER A 147 -2.84 -22.05 9.38
CA SER A 147 -3.04 -22.75 8.11
C SER A 147 -2.18 -24.04 8.02
N GLU A 148 -0.95 -23.99 8.48
CA GLU A 148 -0.06 -25.16 8.53
C GLU A 148 -0.56 -26.23 9.48
N GLU A 149 -0.97 -25.86 10.69
CA GLU A 149 -1.52 -26.79 11.67
C GLU A 149 -2.77 -27.52 11.13
N SER A 150 -3.65 -26.79 10.45
CA SER A 150 -4.84 -27.40 9.84
C SER A 150 -4.50 -28.39 8.72
N SER A 151 -3.46 -28.10 7.93
CA SER A 151 -2.98 -28.97 6.85
C SER A 151 -2.35 -30.25 7.40
N LEU A 152 -1.54 -30.15 8.45
CA LEU A 152 -0.95 -31.31 9.12
C LEU A 152 -2.02 -32.22 9.74
N LYS A 153 -3.02 -31.67 10.43
CA LYS A 153 -4.15 -32.43 10.96
C LYS A 153 -4.89 -33.22 9.87
N LYS A 154 -5.15 -32.61 8.72
CA LYS A 154 -5.77 -33.31 7.58
C LYS A 154 -4.93 -34.49 7.08
N LEU A 155 -3.62 -34.31 6.94
CA LEU A 155 -2.70 -35.37 6.52
C LEU A 155 -2.68 -36.55 7.50
N PHE A 156 -2.67 -36.28 8.82
CA PHE A 156 -2.75 -37.35 9.84
C PHE A 156 -4.06 -38.13 9.79
N ILE A 157 -5.19 -37.47 9.56
CA ILE A 157 -6.51 -38.13 9.44
C ILE A 157 -6.56 -39.03 8.21
N ILE A 158 -6.05 -38.57 7.05
CA ILE A 158 -6.01 -39.37 5.82
C ILE A 158 -5.15 -40.61 6.02
N LYS A 159 -3.95 -40.48 6.62
CA LYS A 159 -3.04 -41.57 6.87
C LYS A 159 -3.62 -42.63 7.87
N LYS A 160 -4.49 -42.20 8.79
CA LYS A 160 -5.18 -43.09 9.74
C LYS A 160 -6.34 -43.85 9.09
N LYS A 161 -6.96 -43.31 8.03
CA LYS A 161 -8.05 -43.98 7.29
C LYS A 161 -7.55 -44.99 6.25
N SER A 162 -6.28 -44.92 5.87
CA SER A 162 -5.68 -45.80 4.86
C SER A 162 -4.98 -47.06 5.48
N LYS A 163 -5.05 -47.20 6.80
CA LYS A 163 -4.69 -48.40 7.53
C LYS A 163 -5.93 -49.11 8.07
#